data_2afe4f87420859843fbb5dd5e3cf214b
#
_entry.id   2afe4f87420859843fbb5dd5e3cf214b
#
_cell.length_a   1.000
_cell.length_b   1.000
_cell.length_c   1.000
_cell.angle_alpha   90.00
_cell.angle_beta   90.00
_cell.angle_gamma   90.00
#
_symmetry.space_group_name_H-M   'P 1'
#
loop_
_entity.id
_entity.type
_entity.pdbx_description
1 polymer ?
#
loop_
_entity_poly.entity_id
_entity_poly.type
_entity_poly.pdbx_seq_one_letter_code
_entity_poly.pdbx_strand_id
1 'polypeptide(L)'
;MNHSPFRFRTVPLLAFFAVFSVNAAVEAPFEVGTWANFCKGAVSHTFDDNTSGQTGVAQPIFDGKGLHMTLFTVTQSMNPNWTKMKSAFAAGHEIASHSVTHSGTMPDAECPTSQNTIRQQVPGEPCITIAYPNCNIPNPQTELKRCYIAGRICNGQIENKTPSDFYRIGAIMAGSAGTNTASGFNDKANQAASSGGWLVWCHHGVGNDGHGYSNTNTEALRSNIDFLDQNRDKIWTETFGNVARYIKERNAASLSVIKSDAESITITLTDNLPDSVYKYPLTIRRPLPDGWTEAKVTQGDTPVENSIVTVNGNKMVMFNAVPDGGDIILSSGKTPVQRHSTNGVRSGALTMLASGSRLTLSGTSLLNGPSTIRLYNLNGTTLANYRFPGTADRLQLPLDNIAASTFIAEVTVNGTTLSQKVVRKQ
;
A
#
# COMPACT_ATOMS: atom_id res chain seq x y z
N MET A 1 7.41 11.60 97.16
CA MET A 1 7.13 12.46 95.99
C MET A 1 7.46 11.65 94.76
N ASN A 2 6.46 11.05 94.16
CA ASN A 2 6.65 10.17 92.98
C ASN A 2 6.20 10.88 91.77
N HIS A 3 7.10 11.21 90.84
CA HIS A 3 6.80 11.68 89.52
C HIS A 3 6.72 10.51 88.53
N SER A 4 5.57 10.26 87.94
CA SER A 4 5.30 9.34 86.85
C SER A 4 5.52 10.01 85.55
N PRO A 5 6.25 9.47 84.50
CA PRO A 5 6.37 10.07 83.22
C PRO A 5 5.26 9.61 82.29
N PHE A 6 4.59 10.57 81.62
CA PHE A 6 3.63 10.37 80.56
C PHE A 6 4.36 9.75 79.29
N ARG A 7 3.89 8.60 78.84
CA ARG A 7 4.35 8.00 77.58
C ARG A 7 3.40 8.38 76.44
N PHE A 8 3.90 9.14 75.47
CA PHE A 8 3.20 9.34 74.20
C PHE A 8 3.31 8.08 73.37
N ARG A 9 2.15 7.50 72.98
CA ARG A 9 2.08 6.43 71.99
C ARG A 9 1.95 7.11 70.63
N THR A 10 2.98 6.98 69.81
CA THR A 10 2.94 7.28 68.38
C THR A 10 2.24 6.14 67.65
N VAL A 11 1.14 6.43 66.98
CA VAL A 11 0.44 5.50 66.03
C VAL A 11 1.09 5.69 64.66
N PRO A 12 1.64 4.65 64.04
CA PRO A 12 2.14 4.77 62.67
C PRO A 12 0.99 4.82 61.68
N LEU A 13 0.93 5.92 60.91
CA LEU A 13 0.04 6.07 59.76
C LEU A 13 0.56 5.20 58.62
N LEU A 14 -0.03 4.02 58.39
CA LEU A 14 0.25 3.21 57.22
C LEU A 14 -0.41 3.86 55.99
N ALA A 15 0.39 4.50 55.17
CA ALA A 15 -0.03 4.93 53.84
C ALA A 15 -0.11 3.72 52.90
N PHE A 16 -1.32 3.31 52.55
CA PHE A 16 -1.59 2.32 51.51
C PHE A 16 -1.35 2.99 50.16
N PHE A 17 -0.20 2.74 49.52
CA PHE A 17 0.00 3.01 48.14
C PHE A 17 -0.71 1.90 47.30
N ALA A 18 -1.86 2.20 46.76
CA ALA A 18 -2.46 1.36 45.75
C ALA A 18 -1.62 1.47 44.46
N VAL A 19 -0.80 0.49 44.17
CA VAL A 19 -0.11 0.32 42.92
C VAL A 19 -1.15 -0.14 41.91
N PHE A 20 -1.70 0.79 41.12
CA PHE A 20 -2.47 0.42 39.94
C PHE A 20 -1.48 -0.10 38.90
N SER A 21 -1.38 -1.40 38.77
CA SER A 21 -0.77 -2.06 37.62
C SER A 21 -1.64 -1.76 36.41
N VAL A 22 -1.27 -0.77 35.61
CA VAL A 22 -1.79 -0.65 34.25
C VAL A 22 -1.17 -1.81 33.49
N ASN A 23 -1.92 -2.91 33.36
CA ASN A 23 -1.60 -3.93 32.36
C ASN A 23 -1.75 -3.24 31.00
N ALA A 24 -0.66 -2.75 30.43
CA ALA A 24 -0.61 -2.39 29.03
C ALA A 24 -1.00 -3.67 28.28
N ALA A 25 -2.15 -3.67 27.63
CA ALA A 25 -2.53 -4.76 26.76
C ALA A 25 -1.40 -4.94 25.73
N VAL A 26 -0.89 -6.16 25.58
CA VAL A 26 0.12 -6.46 24.58
C VAL A 26 -0.49 -6.15 23.21
N GLU A 27 0.15 -5.25 22.47
CA GLU A 27 -0.34 -4.88 21.14
C GLU A 27 -0.40 -6.12 20.23
N ALA A 28 -1.51 -6.31 19.55
CA ALA A 28 -1.67 -7.44 18.64
C ALA A 28 -0.71 -7.31 17.45
N PRO A 29 -0.10 -8.42 17.00
CA PRO A 29 0.89 -8.38 15.94
C PRO A 29 0.28 -7.93 14.62
N PHE A 30 1.05 -7.11 13.89
CA PHE A 30 0.80 -6.85 12.48
C PHE A 30 1.45 -7.95 11.63
N GLU A 31 0.78 -8.35 10.57
CA GLU A 31 1.28 -9.33 9.61
C GLU A 31 1.45 -8.68 8.24
N VAL A 32 2.58 -8.93 7.58
CA VAL A 32 2.79 -8.59 6.18
C VAL A 32 2.48 -9.81 5.33
N GLY A 33 1.65 -9.64 4.30
CA GLY A 33 1.26 -10.73 3.41
C GLY A 33 2.44 -11.32 2.64
N THR A 34 2.54 -12.64 2.57
CA THR A 34 3.51 -13.31 1.68
C THR A 34 3.30 -12.87 0.23
N TRP A 35 2.05 -12.75 -0.18
CA TRP A 35 1.58 -12.19 -1.45
C TRP A 35 0.56 -11.10 -1.18
N ALA A 36 0.39 -10.19 -2.10
CA ALA A 36 -0.62 -9.14 -1.98
C ALA A 36 -1.99 -9.74 -1.68
N ASN A 37 -2.79 -9.01 -0.90
CA ASN A 37 -4.12 -9.43 -0.41
C ASN A 37 -4.12 -10.75 0.38
N PHE A 38 -2.97 -11.18 0.92
CA PHE A 38 -2.79 -12.47 1.58
C PHE A 38 -3.16 -13.66 0.68
N CYS A 39 -3.00 -13.52 -0.63
CA CYS A 39 -3.13 -14.61 -1.58
C CYS A 39 -2.19 -15.77 -1.24
N LYS A 40 -2.52 -16.95 -1.73
CA LYS A 40 -1.76 -18.18 -1.47
C LYS A 40 -0.56 -18.34 -2.39
N GLY A 41 -0.61 -17.78 -3.62
CA GLY A 41 0.45 -17.82 -4.60
C GLY A 41 0.37 -16.62 -5.54
N ALA A 42 1.38 -16.45 -6.39
CA ALA A 42 1.42 -15.42 -7.41
C ALA A 42 1.57 -16.00 -8.82
N VAL A 43 1.03 -15.29 -9.82
CA VAL A 43 1.14 -15.63 -11.24
C VAL A 43 1.53 -14.38 -12.02
N SER A 44 2.56 -14.49 -12.88
CA SER A 44 2.92 -13.46 -13.86
C SER A 44 2.91 -14.05 -15.26
N HIS A 45 2.19 -13.40 -16.17
CA HIS A 45 2.25 -13.70 -17.60
C HIS A 45 3.28 -12.79 -18.27
N THR A 46 4.30 -13.36 -18.88
CA THR A 46 5.34 -12.63 -19.59
C THR A 46 5.39 -13.03 -21.06
N PHE A 47 5.61 -12.05 -21.93
CA PHE A 47 5.53 -12.21 -23.39
C PHE A 47 6.81 -11.67 -24.03
N ASP A 48 7.48 -12.48 -24.85
CA ASP A 48 8.76 -12.18 -25.48
C ASP A 48 8.59 -11.83 -26.97
N ASP A 49 9.58 -11.18 -27.59
CA ASP A 49 9.77 -11.04 -29.05
C ASP A 49 8.86 -10.03 -29.76
N ASN A 50 8.13 -9.15 -29.08
CA ASN A 50 7.35 -8.08 -29.69
C ASN A 50 6.26 -8.57 -30.69
N THR A 51 5.73 -9.77 -30.56
CA THR A 51 4.78 -10.31 -31.53
C THR A 51 3.47 -9.51 -31.56
N SER A 52 2.82 -9.45 -32.72
CA SER A 52 1.61 -8.64 -32.90
C SER A 52 0.43 -9.15 -32.06
N GLY A 53 0.38 -10.45 -31.78
CA GLY A 53 -0.65 -11.09 -30.97
C GLY A 53 -0.64 -10.66 -29.50
N GLN A 54 0.50 -10.24 -28.96
CA GLN A 54 0.63 -9.80 -27.58
C GLN A 54 -0.23 -8.56 -27.29
N THR A 55 -0.11 -7.52 -28.12
CA THR A 55 -0.89 -6.29 -27.97
C THR A 55 -2.23 -6.32 -28.72
N GLY A 56 -2.39 -7.21 -29.71
CA GLY A 56 -3.60 -7.30 -30.51
C GLY A 56 -4.63 -8.32 -30.00
N VAL A 57 -4.17 -9.35 -29.30
CA VAL A 57 -5.01 -10.45 -28.80
C VAL A 57 -4.90 -10.61 -27.29
N ALA A 58 -3.69 -10.76 -26.75
CA ALA A 58 -3.51 -11.00 -25.31
C ALA A 58 -3.91 -9.76 -24.48
N GLN A 59 -3.36 -8.60 -24.78
CA GLN A 59 -3.65 -7.38 -24.00
C GLN A 59 -5.15 -7.13 -23.80
N PRO A 60 -6.03 -7.14 -24.81
CA PRO A 60 -7.48 -6.97 -24.60
C PRO A 60 -8.12 -7.99 -23.68
N ILE A 61 -7.57 -9.23 -23.59
CA ILE A 61 -8.04 -10.26 -22.66
C ILE A 61 -7.71 -9.86 -21.22
N PHE A 62 -6.50 -9.36 -20.97
CA PHE A 62 -6.07 -8.89 -19.65
C PHE A 62 -6.80 -7.60 -19.25
N ASP A 63 -6.87 -6.62 -20.16
CA ASP A 63 -7.56 -5.34 -19.94
C ASP A 63 -9.03 -5.55 -19.56
N GLY A 64 -9.72 -6.47 -20.22
CA GLY A 64 -11.11 -6.81 -19.96
C GLY A 64 -11.37 -7.34 -18.55
N LYS A 65 -10.32 -7.71 -17.82
CA LYS A 65 -10.37 -8.17 -16.44
C LYS A 65 -9.63 -7.22 -15.47
N GLY A 66 -8.99 -6.16 -15.96
CA GLY A 66 -8.12 -5.33 -15.14
C GLY A 66 -6.98 -6.13 -14.49
N LEU A 67 -6.42 -7.07 -15.26
CA LEU A 67 -5.22 -7.83 -14.93
C LEU A 67 -4.06 -7.32 -15.78
N HIS A 68 -2.82 -7.46 -15.27
CA HIS A 68 -1.65 -6.92 -15.94
C HIS A 68 -0.71 -8.05 -16.40
N MET A 69 0.05 -7.76 -17.45
CA MET A 69 1.06 -8.64 -18.01
C MET A 69 2.37 -7.90 -18.23
N THR A 70 3.46 -8.63 -18.48
CA THR A 70 4.78 -8.07 -18.79
C THR A 70 5.12 -8.33 -20.25
N LEU A 71 5.53 -7.30 -20.96
CA LEU A 71 6.04 -7.36 -22.33
C LEU A 71 7.56 -7.21 -22.31
N PHE A 72 8.29 -8.31 -22.49
CA PHE A 72 9.74 -8.30 -22.62
C PHE A 72 10.12 -7.94 -24.05
N THR A 73 10.61 -6.72 -24.23
CA THR A 73 10.74 -6.05 -25.51
C THR A 73 12.17 -6.11 -26.02
N VAL A 74 12.37 -6.64 -27.22
CA VAL A 74 13.60 -6.50 -27.99
C VAL A 74 13.63 -5.12 -28.60
N THR A 75 14.62 -4.30 -28.26
CA THR A 75 14.52 -2.86 -28.51
C THR A 75 14.94 -2.43 -29.91
N GLN A 76 15.61 -3.29 -30.71
CA GLN A 76 16.07 -2.95 -32.04
C GLN A 76 15.70 -4.00 -33.10
N SER A 77 16.16 -5.24 -32.99
CA SER A 77 16.12 -6.20 -34.10
C SER A 77 14.75 -6.78 -34.44
N MET A 78 13.75 -6.65 -33.56
CA MET A 78 12.38 -7.20 -33.73
C MET A 78 11.29 -6.11 -33.88
N ASN A 79 11.66 -4.95 -34.40
CA ASN A 79 10.73 -3.84 -34.74
C ASN A 79 9.63 -3.57 -33.71
N PRO A 80 9.94 -3.16 -32.48
CA PRO A 80 8.96 -2.92 -31.45
C PRO A 80 7.95 -1.83 -31.86
N ASN A 81 6.68 -2.07 -31.64
CA ASN A 81 5.63 -1.07 -31.85
C ASN A 81 5.51 -0.18 -30.61
N TRP A 82 6.31 0.87 -30.54
CA TRP A 82 6.36 1.77 -29.40
C TRP A 82 5.03 2.47 -29.09
N THR A 83 4.18 2.70 -30.09
CA THR A 83 2.85 3.26 -29.86
C THR A 83 1.98 2.28 -29.05
N LYS A 84 1.98 1.01 -29.43
CA LYS A 84 1.26 -0.02 -28.68
C LYS A 84 1.88 -0.28 -27.31
N MET A 85 3.22 -0.25 -27.18
CA MET A 85 3.91 -0.39 -25.88
C MET A 85 3.54 0.76 -24.92
N LYS A 86 3.47 2.01 -25.41
CA LYS A 86 2.98 3.15 -24.61
C LYS A 86 1.54 2.95 -24.16
N SER A 87 0.67 2.45 -25.05
CA SER A 87 -0.72 2.16 -24.71
C SER A 87 -0.83 1.05 -23.67
N ALA A 88 -0.04 -0.01 -23.79
CA ALA A 88 0.01 -1.10 -22.83
C ALA A 88 0.51 -0.61 -21.45
N PHE A 89 1.57 0.22 -21.43
CA PHE A 89 2.05 0.82 -20.18
C PHE A 89 0.99 1.70 -19.52
N ALA A 90 0.28 2.53 -20.30
CA ALA A 90 -0.80 3.37 -19.79
C ALA A 90 -1.99 2.56 -19.23
N ALA A 91 -2.17 1.31 -19.68
CA ALA A 91 -3.14 0.35 -19.15
C ALA A 91 -2.62 -0.45 -17.92
N GLY A 92 -1.41 -0.18 -17.46
CA GLY A 92 -0.84 -0.81 -16.26
C GLY A 92 0.07 -2.02 -16.54
N HIS A 93 0.30 -2.38 -17.81
CA HIS A 93 1.24 -3.44 -18.16
C HIS A 93 2.68 -2.99 -18.02
N GLU A 94 3.59 -3.91 -17.74
CA GLU A 94 5.03 -3.66 -17.66
C GLU A 94 5.68 -3.78 -19.05
N ILE A 95 6.52 -2.82 -19.42
CA ILE A 95 7.37 -2.89 -20.62
C ILE A 95 8.80 -3.10 -20.16
N ALA A 96 9.30 -4.31 -20.26
CA ALA A 96 10.58 -4.74 -19.74
C ALA A 96 11.56 -5.11 -20.85
N SER A 97 12.81 -5.35 -20.49
CA SER A 97 13.88 -5.62 -21.47
C SER A 97 13.92 -7.07 -21.93
N HIS A 98 14.07 -7.26 -23.26
CA HIS A 98 14.51 -8.52 -23.86
C HIS A 98 15.76 -8.32 -24.69
N SER A 99 16.71 -7.55 -24.17
CA SER A 99 17.95 -7.08 -24.83
C SER A 99 17.74 -6.08 -25.99
N VAL A 100 18.81 -5.77 -26.69
CA VAL A 100 18.80 -4.89 -27.87
C VAL A 100 18.61 -5.69 -29.15
N THR A 101 19.40 -6.73 -29.33
CA THR A 101 19.53 -7.46 -30.61
C THR A 101 18.95 -8.86 -30.59
N HIS A 102 18.51 -9.36 -29.42
CA HIS A 102 18.13 -10.76 -29.19
C HIS A 102 19.29 -11.74 -29.53
N SER A 103 20.53 -11.32 -29.26
CA SER A 103 21.69 -12.19 -29.45
C SER A 103 21.64 -13.38 -28.49
N GLY A 104 21.89 -14.58 -28.98
CA GLY A 104 21.92 -15.80 -28.18
C GLY A 104 23.01 -15.82 -27.09
N THR A 105 24.02 -14.97 -27.21
CA THR A 105 25.08 -14.79 -26.19
C THR A 105 24.82 -13.62 -25.28
N MET A 106 23.87 -12.75 -25.60
CA MET A 106 23.50 -11.53 -24.91
C MET A 106 24.68 -10.82 -24.22
N PRO A 107 25.35 -9.87 -24.91
CA PRO A 107 26.40 -9.07 -24.28
C PRO A 107 25.87 -8.25 -23.09
N ASP A 108 26.60 -8.22 -21.96
CA ASP A 108 26.22 -7.46 -20.76
C ASP A 108 26.00 -5.96 -21.07
N ALA A 109 26.75 -5.41 -22.03
CA ALA A 109 26.61 -4.02 -22.50
C ALA A 109 25.23 -3.71 -23.15
N GLU A 110 24.45 -4.68 -23.57
CA GLU A 110 23.09 -4.46 -24.05
C GLU A 110 22.11 -4.07 -22.93
N CYS A 111 22.39 -4.42 -21.67
CA CYS A 111 21.53 -4.11 -20.52
C CYS A 111 21.23 -2.61 -20.40
N PRO A 112 22.21 -1.69 -20.26
CA PRO A 112 21.94 -0.28 -20.17
C PRO A 112 21.33 0.31 -21.45
N THR A 113 21.74 -0.19 -22.62
CA THR A 113 21.21 0.30 -23.90
C THR A 113 19.73 -0.01 -24.06
N SER A 114 19.33 -1.26 -23.78
CA SER A 114 17.91 -1.67 -23.83
C SER A 114 17.07 -0.92 -22.79
N GLN A 115 17.54 -0.84 -21.53
CA GLN A 115 16.85 -0.11 -20.47
C GLN A 115 16.63 1.36 -20.85
N ASN A 116 17.67 2.05 -21.31
CA ASN A 116 17.57 3.45 -21.70
C ASN A 116 16.64 3.66 -22.89
N THR A 117 16.69 2.77 -23.89
CA THR A 117 15.77 2.82 -25.03
C THR A 117 14.31 2.71 -24.59
N ILE A 118 13.98 1.75 -23.73
CA ILE A 118 12.62 1.57 -23.21
C ILE A 118 12.19 2.83 -22.43
N ARG A 119 13.01 3.35 -21.52
CA ARG A 119 12.71 4.57 -20.75
C ARG A 119 12.47 5.80 -21.62
N GLN A 120 13.21 5.93 -22.73
CA GLN A 120 13.02 7.02 -23.69
C GLN A 120 11.75 6.84 -24.51
N GLN A 121 11.48 5.62 -24.94
CA GLN A 121 10.33 5.31 -25.80
C GLN A 121 9.03 5.24 -25.03
N VAL A 122 9.05 4.83 -23.75
CA VAL A 122 7.90 4.71 -22.85
C VAL A 122 8.17 5.52 -21.57
N PRO A 123 7.97 6.86 -21.63
CA PRO A 123 8.24 7.72 -20.47
C PRO A 123 7.40 7.31 -19.25
N GLY A 124 8.08 7.16 -18.09
CA GLY A 124 7.49 6.70 -16.85
C GLY A 124 7.70 5.21 -16.58
N GLU A 125 7.99 4.39 -17.59
CA GLU A 125 8.38 2.99 -17.39
C GLU A 125 9.79 2.91 -16.79
N PRO A 126 9.97 2.34 -15.59
CA PRO A 126 11.29 2.24 -14.97
C PRO A 126 12.18 1.17 -15.59
N CYS A 127 11.62 0.23 -16.34
CA CYS A 127 12.31 -0.90 -16.99
C CYS A 127 13.34 -1.54 -16.06
N ILE A 128 12.85 -2.21 -15.03
CA ILE A 128 13.69 -2.74 -13.95
C ILE A 128 13.90 -4.26 -14.03
N THR A 129 13.37 -4.91 -15.05
CA THR A 129 13.45 -6.36 -15.23
C THR A 129 13.85 -6.72 -16.64
N ILE A 130 14.34 -7.95 -16.80
CA ILE A 130 14.81 -8.49 -18.07
C ILE A 130 14.43 -9.97 -18.22
N ALA A 131 14.07 -10.38 -19.43
CA ALA A 131 14.14 -11.77 -19.87
C ALA A 131 15.38 -11.96 -20.74
N TYR A 132 16.08 -13.07 -20.54
CA TYR A 132 17.30 -13.34 -21.31
C TYR A 132 16.97 -14.00 -22.65
N PRO A 133 17.43 -13.47 -23.80
CA PRO A 133 17.33 -14.14 -25.08
C PRO A 133 17.83 -15.58 -25.00
N ASN A 134 17.03 -16.52 -25.52
CA ASN A 134 17.31 -17.96 -25.44
C ASN A 134 17.67 -18.47 -24.02
N CYS A 135 17.20 -17.79 -22.97
CA CYS A 135 17.47 -18.08 -21.55
C CYS A 135 18.96 -18.03 -21.16
N ASN A 136 19.82 -17.38 -21.96
CA ASN A 136 21.24 -17.28 -21.72
C ASN A 136 21.56 -15.99 -20.93
N ILE A 137 22.05 -16.17 -19.71
CA ILE A 137 22.43 -15.08 -18.82
C ILE A 137 23.79 -14.52 -19.28
N PRO A 138 23.96 -13.19 -19.38
CA PRO A 138 25.23 -12.61 -19.76
C PRO A 138 26.34 -12.93 -18.74
N ASN A 139 27.57 -13.00 -19.22
CA ASN A 139 28.75 -13.15 -18.41
C ASN A 139 29.86 -12.21 -18.94
N PRO A 140 30.32 -11.21 -18.15
CA PRO A 140 29.95 -10.93 -16.76
C PRO A 140 28.51 -10.39 -16.61
N GLN A 141 28.07 -10.20 -15.35
CA GLN A 141 26.74 -9.68 -15.00
C GLN A 141 26.83 -8.27 -14.37
N THR A 142 27.82 -7.49 -14.72
CA THR A 142 28.08 -6.17 -14.09
C THR A 142 26.98 -5.17 -14.43
N GLU A 143 26.73 -4.98 -15.72
CA GLU A 143 25.71 -4.07 -16.20
C GLU A 143 24.29 -4.61 -15.93
N LEU A 144 24.11 -5.93 -16.03
CA LEU A 144 22.87 -6.59 -15.66
C LEU A 144 22.41 -6.20 -14.24
N LYS A 145 23.26 -6.38 -13.25
CA LYS A 145 22.96 -6.11 -11.85
C LYS A 145 22.82 -4.62 -11.51
N ARG A 146 23.43 -3.76 -12.33
CA ARG A 146 23.29 -2.32 -12.23
C ARG A 146 21.96 -1.82 -12.78
N CYS A 147 21.45 -2.44 -13.85
CA CYS A 147 20.25 -2.00 -14.56
C CYS A 147 18.96 -2.62 -14.02
N TYR A 148 19.00 -3.89 -13.59
CA TYR A 148 17.79 -4.64 -13.30
C TYR A 148 17.78 -5.21 -11.89
N ILE A 149 16.58 -5.39 -11.33
CA ILE A 149 16.35 -6.01 -10.00
C ILE A 149 16.06 -7.50 -10.11
N ALA A 150 15.62 -7.95 -11.27
CA ALA A 150 15.31 -9.36 -11.52
C ALA A 150 15.49 -9.71 -13.01
N GLY A 151 15.81 -10.98 -13.27
CA GLY A 151 15.97 -11.51 -14.61
C GLY A 151 15.34 -12.92 -14.72
N ARG A 152 14.65 -13.17 -15.85
CA ARG A 152 13.91 -14.40 -16.12
C ARG A 152 14.69 -15.34 -17.03
N ILE A 153 14.78 -16.59 -16.59
CA ILE A 153 15.19 -17.75 -17.39
C ILE A 153 13.97 -18.62 -17.74
N CYS A 154 14.16 -19.76 -18.42
CA CYS A 154 13.10 -20.67 -18.80
C CYS A 154 13.43 -22.13 -18.41
N ASN A 155 13.54 -22.38 -17.10
CA ASN A 155 13.90 -23.69 -16.55
C ASN A 155 12.69 -24.61 -16.28
N GLY A 156 11.47 -24.11 -16.51
CA GLY A 156 10.24 -24.91 -16.42
C GLY A 156 9.70 -25.14 -15.00
N GLN A 157 10.08 -24.34 -14.01
CA GLN A 157 9.63 -24.52 -12.61
C GLN A 157 8.86 -23.32 -12.06
N ILE A 158 8.05 -23.59 -11.01
CA ILE A 158 7.42 -22.57 -10.17
C ILE A 158 8.45 -22.15 -9.13
N GLU A 159 8.66 -20.85 -8.96
CA GLU A 159 9.57 -20.30 -7.97
C GLU A 159 9.02 -20.38 -6.55
N ASN A 160 9.93 -20.44 -5.58
CA ASN A 160 9.57 -20.30 -4.18
C ASN A 160 9.06 -18.88 -3.88
N LYS A 161 8.32 -18.74 -2.78
CA LYS A 161 7.86 -17.42 -2.27
C LYS A 161 8.98 -16.39 -2.09
N THR A 162 10.22 -16.83 -1.93
CA THR A 162 11.43 -16.03 -1.95
C THR A 162 12.45 -16.76 -2.83
N PRO A 163 12.66 -16.29 -4.07
CA PRO A 163 13.67 -16.86 -4.96
C PRO A 163 15.07 -16.77 -4.36
N SER A 164 15.88 -17.81 -4.55
CA SER A 164 17.27 -17.81 -4.08
C SER A 164 18.19 -16.89 -4.89
N ASP A 165 17.84 -16.67 -6.18
CA ASP A 165 18.55 -15.75 -7.07
C ASP A 165 17.54 -15.01 -7.96
N PHE A 166 17.36 -13.72 -7.73
CA PHE A 166 16.47 -12.88 -8.51
C PHE A 166 16.90 -12.69 -9.97
N TYR A 167 18.16 -12.99 -10.30
CA TYR A 167 18.63 -12.94 -11.68
C TYR A 167 18.48 -14.28 -12.43
N ARG A 168 17.80 -15.25 -11.81
CA ARG A 168 17.55 -16.57 -12.37
C ARG A 168 16.11 -17.05 -12.11
N ILE A 169 15.14 -16.15 -12.17
CA ILE A 169 13.72 -16.50 -11.97
C ILE A 169 13.27 -17.44 -13.07
N GLY A 170 12.79 -18.61 -12.67
CA GLY A 170 12.30 -19.62 -13.60
C GLY A 170 10.98 -19.24 -14.24
N ALA A 171 10.75 -19.74 -15.47
CA ALA A 171 9.46 -19.61 -16.12
C ALA A 171 9.09 -20.91 -16.83
N ILE A 172 7.79 -21.18 -16.91
CA ILE A 172 7.22 -22.31 -17.64
C ILE A 172 6.83 -21.83 -19.03
N MET A 173 7.27 -22.57 -20.05
CA MET A 173 6.94 -22.27 -21.44
C MET A 173 5.45 -22.46 -21.69
N ALA A 174 4.82 -21.44 -22.24
CA ALA A 174 3.45 -21.45 -22.73
C ALA A 174 3.44 -21.62 -24.26
N GLY A 175 2.31 -22.05 -24.81
CA GLY A 175 2.14 -22.25 -26.24
C GLY A 175 2.52 -23.65 -26.72
N SER A 176 2.69 -23.82 -28.01
CA SER A 176 2.90 -25.12 -28.66
C SER A 176 4.17 -25.87 -28.24
N ALA A 177 5.17 -25.15 -27.71
CA ALA A 177 6.39 -25.76 -27.17
C ALA A 177 6.26 -26.11 -25.67
N GLY A 178 5.10 -25.89 -25.04
CA GLY A 178 4.89 -26.14 -23.62
C GLY A 178 3.41 -26.31 -23.26
N THR A 179 2.94 -25.59 -22.25
CA THR A 179 1.53 -25.62 -21.84
C THR A 179 0.67 -24.80 -22.79
N ASN A 180 -0.38 -25.42 -23.37
CA ASN A 180 -1.23 -24.75 -24.37
C ASN A 180 -2.72 -25.13 -24.26
N THR A 181 -3.16 -25.60 -23.09
CA THR A 181 -4.56 -25.94 -22.81
C THR A 181 -5.07 -25.18 -21.59
N ALA A 182 -6.35 -24.89 -21.54
CA ALA A 182 -6.99 -24.23 -20.40
C ALA A 182 -6.73 -24.96 -19.08
N SER A 183 -6.90 -26.29 -19.06
CA SER A 183 -6.63 -27.10 -17.86
C SER A 183 -5.16 -27.01 -17.44
N GLY A 184 -4.23 -27.13 -18.40
CA GLY A 184 -2.80 -27.07 -18.10
C GLY A 184 -2.37 -25.73 -17.48
N PHE A 185 -2.91 -24.59 -17.98
CA PHE A 185 -2.68 -23.28 -17.37
C PHE A 185 -3.27 -23.20 -15.95
N ASN A 186 -4.53 -23.63 -15.78
CA ASN A 186 -5.23 -23.54 -14.49
C ASN A 186 -4.60 -24.47 -13.43
N ASP A 187 -4.18 -25.67 -13.82
CA ASP A 187 -3.51 -26.61 -12.91
C ASP A 187 -2.18 -26.06 -12.38
N LYS A 188 -1.40 -25.39 -13.24
CA LYS A 188 -0.16 -24.73 -12.81
C LYS A 188 -0.42 -23.55 -11.89
N ALA A 189 -1.46 -22.76 -12.14
CA ALA A 189 -1.87 -21.67 -11.26
C ALA A 189 -2.32 -22.20 -9.87
N ASN A 190 -3.10 -23.30 -9.86
CA ASN A 190 -3.46 -24.00 -8.62
C ASN A 190 -2.23 -24.57 -7.89
N GLN A 191 -1.26 -25.11 -8.63
CA GLN A 191 0.00 -25.61 -8.07
C GLN A 191 0.79 -24.48 -7.41
N ALA A 192 0.88 -23.29 -8.02
CA ALA A 192 1.50 -22.11 -7.41
C ALA A 192 0.79 -21.71 -6.11
N ALA A 193 -0.54 -21.65 -6.11
CA ALA A 193 -1.32 -21.35 -4.91
C ALA A 193 -1.14 -22.39 -3.79
N SER A 194 -1.10 -23.68 -4.14
CA SER A 194 -0.96 -24.76 -3.14
C SER A 194 0.45 -24.88 -2.55
N SER A 195 1.48 -24.55 -3.35
CA SER A 195 2.88 -24.54 -2.89
C SER A 195 3.31 -23.23 -2.22
N GLY A 196 2.47 -22.18 -2.31
CA GLY A 196 2.83 -20.83 -1.89
C GLY A 196 3.86 -20.16 -2.79
N GLY A 197 3.97 -20.60 -4.06
CA GLY A 197 5.00 -20.19 -5.00
C GLY A 197 4.60 -19.06 -5.95
N TRP A 198 5.54 -18.72 -6.83
CA TRP A 198 5.38 -17.78 -7.92
C TRP A 198 5.51 -18.49 -9.27
N LEU A 199 4.41 -18.55 -10.00
CA LEU A 199 4.36 -19.05 -11.38
C LEU A 199 4.65 -17.89 -12.35
N VAL A 200 5.64 -18.07 -13.20
CA VAL A 200 5.92 -17.17 -14.32
C VAL A 200 5.69 -17.92 -15.62
N TRP A 201 4.84 -17.39 -16.47
CA TRP A 201 4.63 -17.91 -17.83
C TRP A 201 5.54 -17.20 -18.81
N CYS A 202 6.16 -17.98 -19.72
CA CYS A 202 6.92 -17.48 -20.86
C CYS A 202 6.11 -17.72 -22.14
N HIS A 203 5.43 -16.68 -22.63
CA HIS A 203 4.72 -16.68 -23.90
C HIS A 203 5.57 -16.03 -24.98
N HIS A 204 5.25 -16.35 -26.25
CA HIS A 204 5.78 -15.69 -27.44
C HIS A 204 4.61 -15.23 -28.32
N GLY A 205 4.29 -15.93 -29.41
CA GLY A 205 3.13 -15.65 -30.22
C GLY A 205 1.80 -15.96 -29.52
N VAL A 206 0.72 -15.27 -29.93
CA VAL A 206 -0.64 -15.53 -29.41
C VAL A 206 -1.61 -15.61 -30.59
N GLY A 207 -2.33 -16.72 -30.68
CA GLY A 207 -3.22 -16.98 -31.80
C GLY A 207 -2.45 -17.18 -33.10
N ASN A 208 -2.99 -16.64 -34.20
CA ASN A 208 -2.40 -16.74 -35.52
C ASN A 208 -1.66 -15.44 -35.90
N ASP A 209 -0.74 -14.98 -35.06
CA ASP A 209 0.00 -13.73 -35.27
C ASP A 209 1.19 -13.82 -36.21
N GLY A 210 1.44 -15.01 -36.78
CA GLY A 210 2.53 -15.25 -37.73
C GLY A 210 3.89 -15.52 -37.08
N HIS A 211 3.99 -15.49 -35.74
CA HIS A 211 5.21 -15.89 -35.05
C HIS A 211 5.43 -17.41 -35.14
N GLY A 212 6.60 -17.82 -35.58
CA GLY A 212 6.90 -19.22 -35.86
C GLY A 212 7.18 -20.11 -34.65
N TYR A 213 7.31 -19.51 -33.43
CA TYR A 213 7.71 -20.23 -32.22
C TYR A 213 6.66 -20.11 -31.12
N SER A 214 6.28 -21.27 -30.55
CA SER A 214 5.45 -21.41 -29.33
C SER A 214 4.22 -20.52 -29.27
N ASN A 215 3.35 -20.59 -30.28
CA ASN A 215 2.08 -19.86 -30.28
C ASN A 215 1.14 -20.37 -29.19
N THR A 216 0.71 -19.45 -28.33
CA THR A 216 -0.30 -19.69 -27.30
C THR A 216 -1.71 -19.70 -27.91
N ASN A 217 -2.49 -20.74 -27.61
CA ASN A 217 -3.88 -20.82 -27.98
C ASN A 217 -4.70 -19.71 -27.30
N THR A 218 -5.40 -18.89 -28.09
CA THR A 218 -6.16 -17.73 -27.59
C THR A 218 -7.24 -18.13 -26.58
N GLU A 219 -7.99 -19.20 -26.86
CA GLU A 219 -9.09 -19.64 -25.97
C GLU A 219 -8.54 -20.27 -24.67
N ALA A 220 -7.40 -20.95 -24.72
CA ALA A 220 -6.73 -21.44 -23.53
C ALA A 220 -6.25 -20.28 -22.64
N LEU A 221 -5.66 -19.23 -23.26
CA LEU A 221 -5.26 -18.03 -22.54
C LEU A 221 -6.47 -17.31 -21.91
N ARG A 222 -7.53 -17.08 -22.70
CA ARG A 222 -8.78 -16.47 -22.23
C ARG A 222 -9.36 -17.21 -21.03
N SER A 223 -9.49 -18.52 -21.14
CA SER A 223 -10.01 -19.38 -20.07
C SER A 223 -9.15 -19.30 -18.80
N ASN A 224 -7.82 -19.19 -18.95
CA ASN A 224 -6.94 -19.03 -17.81
C ASN A 224 -7.08 -17.63 -17.16
N ILE A 225 -7.20 -16.57 -17.95
CA ILE A 225 -7.43 -15.23 -17.42
C ILE A 225 -8.78 -15.12 -16.71
N ASP A 226 -9.84 -15.74 -17.25
CA ASP A 226 -11.13 -15.88 -16.56
C ASP A 226 -11.01 -16.64 -15.24
N PHE A 227 -10.23 -17.74 -15.21
CA PHE A 227 -9.96 -18.50 -14.00
C PHE A 227 -9.20 -17.68 -12.96
N LEU A 228 -8.17 -16.94 -13.35
CA LEU A 228 -7.41 -16.07 -12.44
C LEU A 228 -8.28 -14.95 -11.87
N ASP A 229 -9.15 -14.35 -12.69
CA ASP A 229 -10.12 -13.35 -12.26
C ASP A 229 -11.10 -13.90 -11.21
N GLN A 230 -11.59 -15.12 -11.37
CA GLN A 230 -12.49 -15.80 -10.43
C GLN A 230 -11.80 -16.27 -9.13
N ASN A 231 -10.47 -16.29 -9.09
CA ASN A 231 -9.68 -16.77 -7.95
C ASN A 231 -8.75 -15.69 -7.37
N ARG A 232 -9.10 -14.40 -7.49
CA ARG A 232 -8.31 -13.27 -6.95
C ARG A 232 -8.11 -13.32 -5.44
N ASP A 233 -8.96 -14.04 -4.72
CA ASP A 233 -8.84 -14.29 -3.28
C ASP A 233 -7.72 -15.29 -2.93
N LYS A 234 -7.24 -16.05 -3.91
CA LYS A 234 -6.22 -17.11 -3.73
C LYS A 234 -4.95 -16.87 -4.52
N ILE A 235 -5.07 -16.23 -5.68
CA ILE A 235 -3.98 -16.07 -6.64
C ILE A 235 -3.82 -14.59 -6.97
N TRP A 236 -2.67 -14.06 -6.63
CA TRP A 236 -2.28 -12.71 -7.02
C TRP A 236 -1.68 -12.72 -8.42
N THR A 237 -2.39 -12.14 -9.38
CA THR A 237 -1.91 -12.00 -10.77
C THR A 237 -1.39 -10.60 -10.98
N GLU A 238 -0.10 -10.46 -11.28
CA GLU A 238 0.55 -9.17 -11.42
C GLU A 238 1.79 -9.27 -12.34
N THR A 239 2.29 -8.10 -12.79
CA THR A 239 3.48 -8.02 -13.63
C THR A 239 4.71 -8.64 -12.95
N PHE A 240 5.66 -9.08 -13.75
CA PHE A 240 6.89 -9.70 -13.24
C PHE A 240 7.68 -8.76 -12.34
N GLY A 241 7.79 -7.49 -12.74
CA GLY A 241 8.52 -6.48 -11.96
C GLY A 241 7.84 -6.12 -10.64
N ASN A 242 6.51 -6.04 -10.62
CA ASN A 242 5.77 -5.76 -9.39
C ASN A 242 5.85 -6.91 -8.39
N VAL A 243 5.76 -8.16 -8.86
CA VAL A 243 5.98 -9.33 -7.98
C VAL A 243 7.40 -9.35 -7.43
N ALA A 244 8.42 -9.08 -8.27
CA ALA A 244 9.80 -9.02 -7.82
C ALA A 244 10.03 -7.89 -6.79
N ARG A 245 9.46 -6.70 -6.99
CA ARG A 245 9.48 -5.59 -6.02
C ARG A 245 8.85 -6.01 -4.71
N TYR A 246 7.61 -6.48 -4.75
CA TYR A 246 6.87 -6.92 -3.56
C TYR A 246 7.65 -7.91 -2.72
N ILE A 247 8.27 -8.93 -3.34
CA ILE A 247 9.06 -9.92 -2.61
C ILE A 247 10.28 -9.28 -1.93
N LYS A 248 10.97 -8.38 -2.61
CA LYS A 248 12.16 -7.71 -2.05
C LYS A 248 11.78 -6.75 -0.92
N GLU A 249 10.78 -5.90 -1.12
CA GLU A 249 10.26 -4.98 -0.10
C GLU A 249 9.72 -5.74 1.12
N ARG A 250 8.89 -6.78 0.92
CA ARG A 250 8.40 -7.63 2.00
C ARG A 250 9.53 -8.26 2.82
N ASN A 251 10.60 -8.73 2.16
CA ASN A 251 11.74 -9.37 2.85
C ASN A 251 12.62 -8.35 3.60
N ALA A 252 12.63 -7.10 3.18
CA ALA A 252 13.39 -6.02 3.80
C ALA A 252 12.56 -5.24 4.84
N ALA A 253 11.22 -5.36 4.79
CA ALA A 253 10.30 -4.58 5.59
C ALA A 253 10.50 -4.75 7.10
N SER A 254 10.50 -3.62 7.80
CA SER A 254 10.45 -3.52 9.27
C SER A 254 9.20 -2.76 9.67
N LEU A 255 8.39 -3.35 10.54
CA LEU A 255 7.16 -2.76 11.04
C LEU A 255 7.27 -2.56 12.55
N SER A 256 7.02 -1.33 13.02
CA SER A 256 7.10 -0.96 14.43
C SER A 256 5.88 -0.19 14.88
N VAL A 257 5.35 -0.51 16.06
CA VAL A 257 4.29 0.25 16.70
C VAL A 257 4.90 1.43 17.46
N ILE A 258 4.53 2.65 17.08
CA ILE A 258 5.01 3.89 17.71
C ILE A 258 4.10 4.28 18.87
N LYS A 259 2.79 4.13 18.68
CA LYS A 259 1.78 4.47 19.66
C LYS A 259 0.58 3.55 19.49
N SER A 260 -0.01 3.13 20.61
CA SER A 260 -1.27 2.38 20.62
C SER A 260 -2.11 2.84 21.80
N ASP A 261 -3.35 3.22 21.52
CA ASP A 261 -4.36 3.54 22.52
C ASP A 261 -5.74 3.00 22.09
N ALA A 262 -6.77 3.24 22.89
CA ALA A 262 -8.12 2.70 22.60
C ALA A 262 -8.76 3.23 21.30
N GLU A 263 -8.30 4.36 20.79
CA GLU A 263 -8.90 5.07 19.66
C GLU A 263 -8.02 5.07 18.42
N SER A 264 -6.69 4.90 18.59
CA SER A 264 -5.73 4.97 17.49
C SER A 264 -4.49 4.10 17.71
N ILE A 265 -3.91 3.66 16.60
CA ILE A 265 -2.64 2.94 16.55
C ILE A 265 -1.80 3.58 15.47
N THR A 266 -0.59 4.00 15.83
CA THR A 266 0.39 4.55 14.88
C THR A 266 1.53 3.57 14.72
N ILE A 267 1.83 3.21 13.48
CA ILE A 267 2.94 2.33 13.13
C ILE A 267 3.82 2.96 12.05
N THR A 268 5.08 2.52 12.01
CA THR A 268 5.96 2.77 10.88
C THR A 268 6.17 1.47 10.10
N LEU A 269 6.25 1.60 8.78
CA LEU A 269 6.67 0.55 7.86
C LEU A 269 7.86 1.10 7.07
N THR A 270 9.03 0.51 7.26
CA THR A 270 10.26 0.96 6.62
C THR A 270 11.00 -0.21 5.98
N ASP A 271 11.87 0.08 5.03
CA ASP A 271 12.87 -0.85 4.54
C ASP A 271 14.22 -0.12 4.32
N ASN A 272 15.20 -0.76 3.71
CA ASN A 272 16.50 -0.15 3.40
C ASN A 272 16.78 -0.16 1.89
N LEU A 273 15.74 -0.30 1.07
CA LEU A 273 15.84 -0.35 -0.38
C LEU A 273 15.69 1.07 -0.98
N PRO A 274 16.21 1.33 -2.20
CA PRO A 274 16.05 2.64 -2.82
C PRO A 274 14.59 2.92 -3.24
N ASP A 275 13.92 3.92 -2.66
CA ASP A 275 12.51 4.30 -2.94
C ASP A 275 12.26 4.68 -4.40
N SER A 276 13.31 5.08 -5.14
CA SER A 276 13.18 5.34 -6.58
C SER A 276 12.77 4.12 -7.41
N VAL A 277 13.00 2.91 -6.86
CA VAL A 277 12.68 1.62 -7.48
C VAL A 277 11.65 0.85 -6.66
N TYR A 278 11.82 0.83 -5.34
CA TYR A 278 11.03 0.04 -4.40
C TYR A 278 10.02 0.96 -3.70
N LYS A 279 8.79 0.92 -4.17
CA LYS A 279 7.64 1.66 -3.66
C LYS A 279 6.32 0.94 -3.96
N TYR A 280 6.39 -0.37 -4.09
CA TYR A 280 5.20 -1.18 -4.32
C TYR A 280 4.50 -1.43 -2.96
N PRO A 281 3.18 -1.21 -2.85
CA PRO A 281 2.53 -1.33 -1.56
C PRO A 281 2.50 -2.77 -1.06
N LEU A 282 2.86 -2.97 0.20
CA LEU A 282 2.74 -4.24 0.90
C LEU A 282 1.36 -4.37 1.55
N THR A 283 0.74 -5.53 1.45
CA THR A 283 -0.52 -5.79 2.15
C THR A 283 -0.25 -6.15 3.60
N ILE A 284 -0.88 -5.43 4.51
CA ILE A 284 -0.74 -5.57 5.96
C ILE A 284 -2.10 -5.91 6.55
N ARG A 285 -2.12 -6.77 7.57
CA ARG A 285 -3.31 -6.99 8.39
C ARG A 285 -2.96 -7.14 9.87
N ARG A 286 -3.95 -6.89 10.71
CA ARG A 286 -3.90 -7.16 12.15
C ARG A 286 -5.31 -7.45 12.69
N PRO A 287 -5.45 -8.10 13.84
CA PRO A 287 -6.75 -8.21 14.50
C PRO A 287 -7.38 -6.82 14.69
N LEU A 288 -8.68 -6.71 14.40
CA LEU A 288 -9.43 -5.49 14.68
C LEU A 288 -9.44 -5.26 16.20
N PRO A 289 -9.05 -4.08 16.70
CA PRO A 289 -9.03 -3.82 18.13
C PRO A 289 -10.40 -4.02 18.79
N ASP A 290 -10.42 -4.41 20.05
CA ASP A 290 -11.64 -4.60 20.82
C ASP A 290 -12.46 -3.31 20.86
N GLY A 291 -13.76 -3.45 20.64
CA GLY A 291 -14.70 -2.33 20.61
C GLY A 291 -14.69 -1.52 19.31
N TRP A 292 -13.82 -1.85 18.33
CA TRP A 292 -13.88 -1.27 16.99
C TRP A 292 -14.86 -2.08 16.11
N THR A 293 -15.65 -1.38 15.32
CA THR A 293 -16.55 -1.98 14.32
C THR A 293 -16.07 -1.76 12.89
N GLU A 294 -15.26 -0.72 12.72
CA GLU A 294 -14.62 -0.28 11.48
C GLU A 294 -13.23 0.28 11.78
N ALA A 295 -12.44 0.51 10.77
CA ALA A 295 -11.16 1.21 10.87
C ALA A 295 -11.05 2.24 9.76
N LYS A 296 -10.42 3.39 10.07
CA LYS A 296 -9.89 4.34 9.09
C LYS A 296 -8.39 4.22 9.12
N VAL A 297 -7.78 4.17 7.94
CA VAL A 297 -6.33 4.08 7.80
C VAL A 297 -5.83 5.27 6.99
N THR A 298 -4.74 5.88 7.43
CA THR A 298 -3.99 6.87 6.64
C THR A 298 -2.53 6.50 6.61
N GLN A 299 -1.83 6.86 5.54
CA GLN A 299 -0.37 6.83 5.49
C GLN A 299 0.14 8.23 5.16
N GLY A 300 0.97 8.80 6.04
CA GLY A 300 1.18 10.25 6.06
C GLY A 300 -0.18 10.96 6.18
N ASP A 301 -0.43 11.93 5.30
CA ASP A 301 -1.72 12.65 5.26
C ASP A 301 -2.73 12.06 4.27
N THR A 302 -2.43 10.91 3.65
CA THR A 302 -3.25 10.31 2.59
C THR A 302 -4.13 9.19 3.14
N PRO A 303 -5.47 9.21 2.91
CA PRO A 303 -6.34 8.08 3.24
C PRO A 303 -5.94 6.82 2.47
N VAL A 304 -5.93 5.69 3.17
CA VAL A 304 -5.64 4.37 2.63
C VAL A 304 -6.91 3.53 2.66
N GLU A 305 -7.24 2.93 1.52
CA GLU A 305 -8.36 1.98 1.46
C GLU A 305 -8.06 0.76 2.34
N ASN A 306 -9.06 0.33 3.08
CA ASN A 306 -8.95 -0.81 3.96
C ASN A 306 -10.24 -1.63 3.97
N SER A 307 -10.14 -2.87 4.43
CA SER A 307 -11.28 -3.76 4.58
C SER A 307 -11.22 -4.51 5.90
N ILE A 308 -12.40 -4.89 6.42
CA ILE A 308 -12.50 -5.82 7.55
C ILE A 308 -12.76 -7.22 6.96
N VAL A 309 -11.80 -8.10 7.12
CA VAL A 309 -11.86 -9.49 6.66
C VAL A 309 -11.95 -10.45 7.84
N THR A 310 -12.54 -11.63 7.64
CA THR A 310 -12.58 -12.67 8.68
C THR A 310 -11.54 -13.74 8.38
N VAL A 311 -10.61 -13.96 9.31
CA VAL A 311 -9.56 -14.97 9.22
C VAL A 311 -9.63 -15.87 10.45
N ASN A 312 -9.87 -17.15 10.25
CA ASN A 312 -10.04 -18.13 11.34
C ASN A 312 -11.01 -17.68 12.45
N GLY A 313 -12.14 -17.06 12.05
CA GLY A 313 -13.16 -16.55 12.96
C GLY A 313 -12.87 -15.17 13.57
N ASN A 314 -11.68 -14.62 13.40
CA ASN A 314 -11.28 -13.30 13.91
C ASN A 314 -11.45 -12.23 12.85
N LYS A 315 -11.99 -11.07 13.23
CA LYS A 315 -12.02 -9.88 12.37
C LYS A 315 -10.62 -9.27 12.30
N MET A 316 -10.16 -9.01 11.09
CA MET A 316 -8.86 -8.38 10.80
C MET A 316 -9.10 -7.11 10.00
N VAL A 317 -8.43 -6.02 10.34
CA VAL A 317 -8.29 -4.89 9.41
C VAL A 317 -7.15 -5.19 8.45
N MET A 318 -7.40 -5.03 7.15
CA MET A 318 -6.44 -5.28 6.07
C MET A 318 -6.34 -4.03 5.18
N PHE A 319 -5.13 -3.63 4.86
CA PHE A 319 -4.82 -2.44 4.06
C PHE A 319 -3.48 -2.60 3.35
N ASN A 320 -3.22 -1.73 2.36
CA ASN A 320 -1.94 -1.67 1.66
C ASN A 320 -1.15 -0.43 2.11
N ALA A 321 0.15 -0.57 2.30
CA ALA A 321 1.03 0.54 2.65
C ALA A 321 2.39 0.42 1.95
N VAL A 322 2.95 1.57 1.59
CA VAL A 322 4.27 1.66 0.94
C VAL A 322 5.34 1.80 2.02
N PRO A 323 6.41 0.98 2.03
CA PRO A 323 7.55 1.23 2.92
C PRO A 323 8.09 2.66 2.74
N ASP A 324 8.55 3.26 3.84
CA ASP A 324 9.05 4.65 3.90
C ASP A 324 8.07 5.75 3.44
N GLY A 325 6.79 5.39 3.23
CA GLY A 325 5.70 6.30 2.83
C GLY A 325 5.15 7.18 3.97
N GLY A 326 5.80 7.22 5.13
CA GLY A 326 5.38 7.95 6.33
C GLY A 326 4.58 7.10 7.32
N ASP A 327 4.23 7.70 8.46
CA ASP A 327 3.49 7.04 9.53
C ASP A 327 2.14 6.52 9.04
N ILE A 328 1.80 5.31 9.47
CA ILE A 328 0.50 4.70 9.19
C ILE A 328 -0.33 4.80 10.47
N ILE A 329 -1.49 5.46 10.37
CA ILE A 329 -2.40 5.65 11.50
C ILE A 329 -3.69 4.88 11.25
N LEU A 330 -3.99 3.94 12.13
CA LEU A 330 -5.28 3.28 12.20
C LEU A 330 -6.12 3.99 13.28
N SER A 331 -7.39 4.25 13.00
CA SER A 331 -8.33 4.80 13.98
C SER A 331 -9.68 4.08 13.93
N SER A 332 -10.42 4.11 15.03
CA SER A 332 -11.67 3.35 15.20
C SER A 332 -12.83 3.76 14.28
N GLY A 333 -12.63 4.72 13.38
CA GLY A 333 -13.71 5.29 12.56
C GLY A 333 -14.74 6.09 13.37
N LYS A 334 -14.81 5.88 14.68
CA LYS A 334 -15.60 6.72 15.57
C LYS A 334 -14.98 8.09 15.57
N THR A 335 -15.75 9.12 15.21
CA THR A 335 -15.36 10.49 15.55
C THR A 335 -15.08 10.49 17.05
N PRO A 336 -13.89 10.96 17.50
CA PRO A 336 -13.61 10.98 18.93
C PRO A 336 -14.75 11.73 19.60
N VAL A 337 -15.55 11.05 20.39
CA VAL A 337 -16.33 11.72 21.43
C VAL A 337 -15.23 12.15 22.40
N GLN A 338 -14.75 13.38 22.29
CA GLN A 338 -13.86 13.92 23.29
C GLN A 338 -14.52 13.73 24.65
N ARG A 339 -14.12 12.67 25.36
CA ARG A 339 -14.34 12.60 26.78
C ARG A 339 -13.49 13.74 27.32
N HIS A 340 -14.14 14.81 27.75
CA HIS A 340 -13.48 15.81 28.55
C HIS A 340 -12.77 15.09 29.68
N SER A 341 -11.45 14.96 29.56
CA SER A 341 -10.60 14.68 30.71
C SER A 341 -10.76 15.89 31.63
N THR A 342 -11.50 15.70 32.72
CA THR A 342 -11.69 16.71 33.77
C THR A 342 -10.45 16.89 34.65
N ASN A 343 -9.27 16.65 34.10
CA ASN A 343 -8.02 16.90 34.81
C ASN A 343 -7.33 18.15 34.28
N GLY A 344 -7.65 19.28 34.92
CA GLY A 344 -6.68 20.34 35.15
C GLY A 344 -6.58 21.48 34.17
N VAL A 345 -7.67 21.99 33.55
CA VAL A 345 -7.70 23.41 33.13
C VAL A 345 -8.78 24.15 33.92
N ARG A 346 -8.35 24.72 34.98
CA ARG A 346 -9.19 25.66 35.74
C ARG A 346 -9.36 26.97 34.96
N SER A 347 -10.62 27.39 34.85
CA SER A 347 -11.04 28.80 34.74
C SER A 347 -10.77 29.50 33.40
N GLY A 348 -11.75 29.51 32.54
CA GLY A 348 -11.84 30.26 31.31
C GLY A 348 -12.30 29.43 30.13
N ALA A 349 -13.36 28.63 30.28
CA ALA A 349 -13.87 27.81 29.20
C ALA A 349 -14.24 28.68 28.00
N LEU A 350 -13.60 28.45 26.86
CA LEU A 350 -14.00 29.03 25.57
C LEU A 350 -15.44 28.58 25.28
N THR A 351 -16.33 29.57 25.16
CA THR A 351 -17.72 29.31 24.78
C THR A 351 -17.89 29.58 23.30
N MET A 352 -18.49 28.65 22.59
CA MET A 352 -18.80 28.76 21.16
C MET A 352 -20.30 28.72 20.94
N LEU A 353 -20.87 29.81 20.43
CA LEU A 353 -22.30 29.98 20.18
C LEU A 353 -22.54 30.44 18.73
N ALA A 354 -23.34 29.68 17.98
CA ALA A 354 -23.78 30.07 16.64
C ALA A 354 -25.24 30.53 16.70
N SER A 355 -25.51 31.75 16.22
CA SER A 355 -26.86 32.28 16.08
C SER A 355 -26.96 33.15 14.82
N GLY A 356 -28.01 32.97 14.07
CA GLY A 356 -28.18 33.64 12.78
C GLY A 356 -26.96 33.37 11.85
N SER A 357 -26.36 34.47 11.34
CA SER A 357 -25.19 34.43 10.44
C SER A 357 -23.84 34.52 11.14
N ARG A 358 -23.77 34.27 12.46
CA ARG A 358 -22.52 34.48 13.23
C ARG A 358 -22.18 33.35 14.18
N LEU A 359 -20.90 33.03 14.25
CA LEU A 359 -20.29 32.22 15.31
C LEU A 359 -19.57 33.15 16.28
N THR A 360 -19.98 33.13 17.55
CA THR A 360 -19.34 33.88 18.63
C THR A 360 -18.47 32.98 19.46
N LEU A 361 -17.21 33.33 19.62
CA LEU A 361 -16.22 32.72 20.49
C LEU A 361 -15.97 33.68 21.66
N SER A 362 -16.07 33.22 22.90
CA SER A 362 -15.82 34.06 24.10
C SER A 362 -15.13 33.25 25.19
N GLY A 363 -14.12 33.82 25.85
CA GLY A 363 -13.37 33.20 26.94
C GLY A 363 -12.04 33.89 27.19
N THR A 364 -11.68 34.06 28.45
CA THR A 364 -10.61 34.94 28.90
C THR A 364 -9.18 34.44 28.72
N SER A 365 -8.94 33.20 28.38
CA SER A 365 -7.58 32.65 28.32
C SER A 365 -7.17 32.01 27.01
N LEU A 366 -8.09 31.73 26.09
CA LEU A 366 -7.80 30.96 24.86
C LEU A 366 -7.68 31.85 23.60
N LEU A 367 -8.02 33.14 23.68
CA LEU A 367 -7.81 34.08 22.57
C LEU A 367 -6.64 35.07 22.84
N ASN A 368 -5.69 34.65 23.68
CA ASN A 368 -4.52 35.45 24.04
C ASN A 368 -3.33 35.22 23.10
N GLY A 369 -3.56 35.40 21.82
CA GLY A 369 -2.51 35.25 20.80
C GLY A 369 -3.06 34.93 19.42
N PRO A 370 -2.18 34.78 18.44
CA PRO A 370 -2.59 34.35 17.09
C PRO A 370 -3.36 33.04 17.13
N SER A 371 -4.55 33.03 16.54
CA SER A 371 -5.43 31.87 16.55
C SER A 371 -5.86 31.47 15.14
N THR A 372 -6.05 30.18 14.96
CA THR A 372 -6.66 29.59 13.76
C THR A 372 -7.98 28.96 14.16
N ILE A 373 -9.05 29.30 13.45
CA ILE A 373 -10.37 28.75 13.68
C ILE A 373 -10.79 28.00 12.40
N ARG A 374 -11.05 26.71 12.52
CA ARG A 374 -11.52 25.87 11.41
C ARG A 374 -12.92 25.36 11.69
N LEU A 375 -13.77 25.38 10.69
CA LEU A 375 -15.11 24.83 10.76
C LEU A 375 -15.22 23.64 9.83
N TYR A 376 -15.78 22.55 10.34
CA TYR A 376 -15.96 21.30 9.60
C TYR A 376 -17.42 20.87 9.60
N ASN A 377 -17.88 20.23 8.54
CA ASN A 377 -19.14 19.48 8.60
C ASN A 377 -18.98 18.22 9.47
N LEU A 378 -20.06 17.50 9.74
CA LEU A 378 -20.02 16.28 10.56
C LEU A 378 -19.25 15.12 9.90
N ASN A 379 -18.93 15.24 8.61
CA ASN A 379 -18.14 14.26 7.85
C ASN A 379 -16.63 14.65 7.78
N GLY A 380 -16.22 15.70 8.49
CA GLY A 380 -14.83 16.15 8.55
C GLY A 380 -14.39 17.07 7.40
N THR A 381 -15.27 17.43 6.44
CA THR A 381 -14.93 18.37 5.37
C THR A 381 -14.82 19.79 5.91
N THR A 382 -13.75 20.50 5.56
CA THR A 382 -13.58 21.90 5.95
C THR A 382 -14.64 22.80 5.30
N LEU A 383 -15.39 23.52 6.10
CA LEU A 383 -16.40 24.50 5.68
C LEU A 383 -15.83 25.91 5.61
N ALA A 384 -14.95 26.28 6.57
CA ALA A 384 -14.28 27.56 6.59
C ALA A 384 -12.99 27.51 7.44
N ASN A 385 -12.08 28.45 7.15
CA ASN A 385 -10.84 28.62 7.89
C ASN A 385 -10.61 30.12 8.11
N TYR A 386 -10.47 30.53 9.39
CA TYR A 386 -10.23 31.89 9.78
C TYR A 386 -8.92 32.00 10.55
N ARG A 387 -8.19 33.08 10.32
CA ARG A 387 -6.98 33.41 11.10
C ARG A 387 -7.20 34.75 11.80
N PHE A 388 -6.89 34.76 13.07
CA PHE A 388 -6.95 35.96 13.89
C PHE A 388 -5.56 36.26 14.50
N PRO A 389 -4.94 37.38 14.17
CA PRO A 389 -3.53 37.62 14.52
C PRO A 389 -3.32 38.18 15.92
N GLY A 390 -4.38 38.57 16.65
CA GLY A 390 -4.31 39.30 17.89
C GLY A 390 -4.86 38.59 19.12
N THR A 391 -5.06 39.33 20.20
CA THR A 391 -5.74 38.93 21.42
C THR A 391 -7.16 39.49 21.44
N ALA A 392 -8.13 38.70 21.93
CA ALA A 392 -9.52 39.13 22.07
C ALA A 392 -10.24 38.36 23.18
N ASP A 393 -11.10 39.03 23.94
CA ASP A 393 -11.98 38.34 24.90
C ASP A 393 -13.22 37.75 24.21
N ARG A 394 -13.52 38.23 23.02
CA ARG A 394 -14.63 37.80 22.18
C ARG A 394 -14.32 37.98 20.71
N LEU A 395 -14.60 36.94 19.93
CA LEU A 395 -14.44 36.96 18.47
C LEU A 395 -15.76 36.60 17.81
N GLN A 396 -16.14 37.28 16.74
CA GLN A 396 -17.31 36.97 15.94
C GLN A 396 -16.90 36.68 14.51
N LEU A 397 -17.29 35.49 14.01
CA LEU A 397 -16.97 35.02 12.67
C LEU A 397 -18.25 34.93 11.83
N PRO A 398 -18.21 35.33 10.57
CA PRO A 398 -19.36 35.20 9.66
C PRO A 398 -19.62 33.74 9.31
N LEU A 399 -20.90 33.37 9.25
CA LEU A 399 -21.38 32.05 8.80
C LEU A 399 -22.24 32.16 7.55
N ASP A 400 -22.17 33.28 6.82
CA ASP A 400 -23.08 33.55 5.66
C ASP A 400 -22.95 32.49 4.55
N ASN A 401 -21.75 31.96 4.35
CA ASN A 401 -21.47 30.95 3.34
C ASN A 401 -21.55 29.49 3.87
N ILE A 402 -22.03 29.30 5.09
CA ILE A 402 -22.13 27.98 5.72
C ILE A 402 -23.60 27.57 5.81
N ALA A 403 -24.04 26.69 4.95
CA ALA A 403 -25.41 26.19 4.95
C ALA A 403 -25.71 25.21 6.09
N ALA A 404 -24.66 24.61 6.70
CA ALA A 404 -24.83 23.61 7.74
C ALA A 404 -25.41 24.21 9.02
N SER A 405 -26.50 23.64 9.53
CA SER A 405 -27.10 23.98 10.83
C SER A 405 -26.31 23.42 12.02
N THR A 406 -25.48 22.41 11.78
CA THR A 406 -24.62 21.76 12.77
C THR A 406 -23.24 21.54 12.17
N PHE A 407 -22.20 21.96 12.89
CA PHE A 407 -20.80 21.82 12.45
C PHE A 407 -19.87 21.66 13.66
N ILE A 408 -18.63 21.27 13.41
CA ILE A 408 -17.56 21.24 14.41
C ILE A 408 -16.73 22.51 14.23
N ALA A 409 -16.52 23.27 15.32
CA ALA A 409 -15.61 24.39 15.37
C ALA A 409 -14.36 24.00 16.17
N GLU A 410 -13.20 24.16 15.54
CA GLU A 410 -11.87 23.92 16.11
C GLU A 410 -11.14 25.24 16.24
N VAL A 411 -10.59 25.51 17.41
CA VAL A 411 -9.82 26.73 17.70
C VAL A 411 -8.45 26.33 18.20
N THR A 412 -7.41 26.74 17.49
CA THR A 412 -6.01 26.54 17.90
C THR A 412 -5.39 27.88 18.27
N VAL A 413 -4.86 27.97 19.48
CA VAL A 413 -4.14 29.17 20.03
C VAL A 413 -2.88 28.68 20.71
N ASN A 414 -1.71 29.24 20.35
CA ASN A 414 -0.41 28.90 20.96
C ASN A 414 -0.15 27.38 21.04
N GLY A 415 -0.51 26.64 20.00
CA GLY A 415 -0.34 25.18 19.93
C GLY A 415 -1.37 24.36 20.72
N THR A 416 -2.29 25.01 21.45
CA THR A 416 -3.40 24.33 22.12
C THR A 416 -4.64 24.36 21.24
N THR A 417 -5.26 23.24 21.01
CA THR A 417 -6.46 23.09 20.17
C THR A 417 -7.66 22.69 21.02
N LEU A 418 -8.77 23.40 20.83
CA LEU A 418 -10.08 23.06 21.37
C LEU A 418 -11.07 22.85 20.23
N SER A 419 -11.89 21.82 20.35
CA SER A 419 -12.89 21.47 19.35
C SER A 419 -14.26 21.29 20.02
N GLN A 420 -15.30 21.85 19.43
CA GLN A 420 -16.66 21.76 19.94
C GLN A 420 -17.66 21.57 18.79
N LYS A 421 -18.65 20.69 19.00
CA LYS A 421 -19.83 20.61 18.14
C LYS A 421 -20.74 21.81 18.44
N VAL A 422 -21.04 22.57 17.40
CA VAL A 422 -21.85 23.76 17.48
C VAL A 422 -23.15 23.56 16.72
N VAL A 423 -24.28 23.84 17.35
CA VAL A 423 -25.59 23.86 16.71
C VAL A 423 -26.00 25.30 16.51
N ARG A 424 -26.30 25.69 15.29
CA ARG A 424 -26.74 27.02 14.89
C ARG A 424 -28.20 27.21 15.35
N LYS A 425 -28.43 28.16 16.23
CA LYS A 425 -29.79 28.59 16.60
C LYS A 425 -30.29 29.56 15.52
N GLN A 426 -31.52 29.31 15.06
CA GLN A 426 -32.23 30.23 14.16
C GLN A 426 -32.52 31.57 14.87
#